data_1559fc3e7fa0f25b5dd3fe3a63d42d66
#
_entry.id   1559fc3e7fa0f25b5dd3fe3a63d42d66
#
_cell.length_a   1.000
_cell.length_b   1.000
_cell.length_c   1.000
_cell.angle_alpha   90.00
_cell.angle_beta   90.00
_cell.angle_gamma   90.00
#
_symmetry.space_group_name_H-M   'P 1'
#
loop_
_entity.id
_entity.type
_entity.pdbx_description
1 polymer ?
#
loop_
_entity_poly.entity_id
_entity_poly.type
_entity_poly.pdbx_seq_one_letter_code
_entity_poly.pdbx_strand_id
1 'polypeptide(L)'
;QARVVTGLGNAALIGESGFTRIDELDWWQSLTLSRDVTLHAVPVQHWSARTRADTNQTLWLGFVLESAQGPVLFPGDSGLGPEFKLINQRFGPLRFAALPIGAYAPRWFMRDNHMNPDDAVQAHQQLASQCSMAIHFGTFNLSDEEQFAPPQELAKALVER
;
A
#
# COMPACT_ATOMS: atom_id res chain seq x y z
N GLN A 1 -8.44 -4.53 24.27
CA GLN A 1 -7.14 -4.42 23.59
C GLN A 1 -7.35 -4.35 22.08
N ALA A 2 -6.58 -3.52 21.37
CA ALA A 2 -6.68 -3.43 19.91
C ALA A 2 -6.33 -4.78 19.26
N ARG A 3 -7.01 -5.10 18.16
CA ARG A 3 -6.68 -6.21 17.27
C ARG A 3 -5.74 -5.69 16.20
N VAL A 4 -4.66 -6.41 15.92
CA VAL A 4 -3.70 -6.09 14.86
C VAL A 4 -3.83 -7.14 13.76
N VAL A 5 -3.85 -6.71 12.50
CA VAL A 5 -3.80 -7.59 11.33
C VAL A 5 -2.54 -7.28 10.55
N THR A 6 -1.79 -8.30 10.17
CA THR A 6 -0.50 -8.16 9.53
C THR A 6 -0.22 -9.29 8.54
N GLY A 7 0.87 -9.22 7.79
CA GLY A 7 1.37 -10.31 6.94
C GLY A 7 2.04 -11.42 7.74
N LEU A 8 2.12 -12.60 7.17
CA LEU A 8 2.74 -13.79 7.77
C LEU A 8 4.16 -13.51 8.28
N GLY A 9 4.49 -14.09 9.44
CA GLY A 9 5.81 -14.01 10.08
C GLY A 9 6.05 -12.76 10.92
N ASN A 10 5.07 -11.83 11.06
CA ASN A 10 5.23 -10.59 11.81
C ASN A 10 4.69 -10.65 13.25
N ALA A 11 3.92 -11.70 13.62
CA ALA A 11 3.24 -11.76 14.92
C ALA A 11 4.19 -11.69 16.11
N ALA A 12 5.33 -12.36 16.05
CA ALA A 12 6.31 -12.35 17.12
C ALA A 12 6.83 -10.94 17.41
N LEU A 13 7.24 -10.20 16.36
CA LEU A 13 7.72 -8.84 16.47
C LEU A 13 6.66 -7.88 17.03
N ILE A 14 5.42 -8.00 16.54
CA ILE A 14 4.30 -7.16 17.00
C ILE A 14 3.95 -7.49 18.45
N GLY A 15 4.04 -8.76 18.84
CA GLY A 15 3.84 -9.25 20.21
C GLY A 15 4.80 -8.63 21.22
N GLU A 16 6.06 -8.36 20.83
CA GLU A 16 7.04 -7.65 21.68
C GLU A 16 6.57 -6.24 22.10
N SER A 17 5.72 -5.61 21.29
CA SER A 17 5.08 -4.31 21.61
C SER A 17 3.85 -4.43 22.50
N GLY A 18 3.56 -5.63 23.04
CA GLY A 18 2.48 -5.88 24.00
C GLY A 18 1.11 -6.17 23.38
N PHE A 19 1.01 -6.32 22.05
CA PHE A 19 -0.21 -6.77 21.41
C PHE A 19 -0.39 -8.28 21.57
N THR A 20 -1.60 -8.71 21.96
CA THR A 20 -1.92 -10.14 22.20
C THR A 20 -3.00 -10.66 21.24
N ARG A 21 -3.64 -9.79 20.47
CA ARG A 21 -4.64 -10.16 19.46
C ARG A 21 -4.08 -9.80 18.09
N ILE A 22 -3.34 -10.73 17.51
CA ILE A 22 -2.65 -10.56 16.23
C ILE A 22 -3.14 -11.63 15.28
N ASP A 23 -3.62 -11.20 14.11
CA ASP A 23 -3.99 -12.08 13.00
C ASP A 23 -2.99 -11.90 11.88
N GLU A 24 -2.41 -12.98 11.41
CA GLU A 24 -1.53 -12.99 10.27
C GLU A 24 -2.29 -13.50 9.04
N LEU A 25 -2.13 -12.80 7.93
CA LEU A 25 -2.75 -13.13 6.66
C LEU A 25 -1.69 -13.33 5.58
N ASP A 26 -1.94 -14.30 4.70
CA ASP A 26 -1.27 -14.41 3.41
C ASP A 26 -1.95 -13.53 2.36
N TRP A 27 -1.28 -13.27 1.24
CA TRP A 27 -1.89 -12.58 0.11
C TRP A 27 -3.19 -13.26 -0.31
N TRP A 28 -4.21 -12.44 -0.57
CA TRP A 28 -5.56 -12.83 -0.97
C TRP A 28 -6.39 -13.52 0.12
N GLN A 29 -5.85 -13.68 1.33
CA GLN A 29 -6.65 -14.08 2.48
C GLN A 29 -7.47 -12.91 3.01
N SER A 30 -8.54 -13.22 3.71
CA SER A 30 -9.47 -12.23 4.25
C SER A 30 -9.85 -12.52 5.69
N LEU A 31 -10.27 -11.46 6.37
CA LEU A 31 -10.73 -11.48 7.76
C LEU A 31 -12.00 -10.65 7.89
N THR A 32 -13.08 -11.25 8.36
CA THR A 32 -14.30 -10.51 8.69
C THR A 32 -14.08 -9.70 9.96
N LEU A 33 -14.15 -8.37 9.84
CA LEU A 33 -13.99 -7.44 10.94
C LEU A 33 -15.31 -7.17 11.66
N SER A 34 -16.40 -7.09 10.89
CA SER A 34 -17.77 -6.93 11.39
C SER A 34 -18.76 -7.57 10.43
N ARG A 35 -20.07 -7.49 10.74
CA ARG A 35 -21.12 -7.98 9.86
C ARG A 35 -21.05 -7.41 8.42
N ASP A 36 -20.58 -6.16 8.29
CA ASP A 36 -20.68 -5.39 7.05
C ASP A 36 -19.29 -5.00 6.49
N VAL A 37 -18.20 -5.46 7.10
CA VAL A 37 -16.83 -5.11 6.69
C VAL A 37 -15.92 -6.33 6.69
N THR A 38 -15.31 -6.59 5.55
CA THR A 38 -14.26 -7.62 5.37
C THR A 38 -12.95 -6.95 4.98
N LEU A 39 -11.87 -7.35 5.63
CA LEU A 39 -10.50 -6.95 5.31
C LEU A 39 -9.85 -8.03 4.46
N HIS A 40 -9.27 -7.64 3.35
CA HIS A 40 -8.51 -8.52 2.47
C HIS A 40 -7.06 -8.10 2.44
N ALA A 41 -6.14 -9.03 2.63
CA ALA A 41 -4.73 -8.85 2.38
C ALA A 41 -4.46 -8.96 0.88
N VAL A 42 -3.76 -7.97 0.31
CA VAL A 42 -3.46 -7.95 -1.12
C VAL A 42 -1.97 -7.80 -1.37
N PRO A 43 -1.41 -8.42 -2.43
CA PRO A 43 -0.03 -8.22 -2.79
C PRO A 43 0.21 -6.76 -3.22
N VAL A 44 1.43 -6.29 -2.95
CA VAL A 44 1.97 -5.02 -3.42
C VAL A 44 3.43 -5.22 -3.78
N GLN A 45 3.97 -4.38 -4.66
CA GLN A 45 5.34 -4.48 -5.10
C GLN A 45 6.27 -3.79 -4.11
N HIS A 46 6.76 -4.55 -3.13
CA HIS A 46 7.68 -4.07 -2.10
C HIS A 46 8.53 -5.24 -1.57
N TRP A 47 9.10 -5.10 -0.40
CA TRP A 47 9.91 -6.10 0.29
C TRP A 47 9.82 -5.93 1.82
N SER A 48 10.43 -6.84 2.58
CA SER A 48 10.52 -6.74 4.03
C SER A 48 11.91 -7.07 4.54
N ALA A 49 12.38 -6.35 5.55
CA ALA A 49 13.54 -6.69 6.37
C ALA A 49 13.55 -5.86 7.67
N ARG A 50 14.19 -6.40 8.70
CA ARG A 50 14.62 -5.67 9.91
C ARG A 50 16.13 -5.60 9.98
N THR A 51 16.80 -6.59 9.38
CA THR A 51 18.25 -6.73 9.28
C THR A 51 18.62 -7.19 7.88
N ARG A 52 19.90 -7.25 7.57
CA ARG A 52 20.37 -7.82 6.29
C ARG A 52 20.15 -9.33 6.18
N ALA A 53 19.95 -10.00 7.33
CA ALA A 53 19.83 -11.46 7.38
C ALA A 53 18.39 -11.96 7.22
N ASP A 54 17.39 -11.11 7.38
CA ASP A 54 15.96 -11.47 7.35
C ASP A 54 15.17 -10.91 6.16
N THR A 55 15.88 -10.50 5.11
CA THR A 55 15.26 -9.97 3.89
C THR A 55 14.22 -10.95 3.34
N ASN A 56 12.98 -10.46 3.16
CA ASN A 56 11.82 -11.19 2.64
C ASN A 56 11.43 -12.45 3.46
N GLN A 57 11.79 -12.51 4.74
CA GLN A 57 11.37 -13.59 5.62
C GLN A 57 10.03 -13.36 6.30
N THR A 58 9.50 -12.14 6.24
CA THR A 58 8.14 -11.81 6.64
C THR A 58 7.36 -11.26 5.46
N LEU A 59 6.06 -11.47 5.43
CA LEU A 59 5.23 -11.03 4.33
C LEU A 59 4.88 -9.55 4.46
N TRP A 60 5.04 -8.79 3.36
CA TRP A 60 4.52 -7.43 3.16
C TRP A 60 3.21 -7.48 2.38
N LEU A 61 2.35 -6.54 2.58
CA LEU A 61 1.03 -6.51 1.94
C LEU A 61 0.37 -5.14 2.02
N GLY A 62 -0.63 -4.92 1.16
CA GLY A 62 -1.63 -3.88 1.30
C GLY A 62 -2.95 -4.45 1.81
N PHE A 63 -3.91 -3.58 2.07
CA PHE A 63 -5.24 -3.95 2.54
C PHE A 63 -6.33 -3.38 1.65
N VAL A 64 -7.33 -4.20 1.32
CA VAL A 64 -8.62 -3.76 0.79
C VAL A 64 -9.68 -3.97 1.88
N LEU A 65 -10.36 -2.88 2.24
CA LEU A 65 -11.56 -2.92 3.07
C LEU A 65 -12.78 -2.97 2.15
N GLU A 66 -13.50 -4.08 2.17
CA GLU A 66 -14.73 -4.28 1.40
C GLU A 66 -15.96 -4.05 2.29
N SER A 67 -16.88 -3.23 1.82
CA SER A 67 -18.15 -2.95 2.48
C SER A 67 -19.25 -2.69 1.43
N ALA A 68 -20.50 -2.59 1.87
CA ALA A 68 -21.61 -2.23 1.01
C ALA A 68 -21.46 -0.84 0.32
N GLN A 69 -20.58 0.00 0.84
CA GLN A 69 -20.26 1.31 0.25
C GLN A 69 -19.20 1.26 -0.85
N GLY A 70 -18.63 0.09 -1.11
CA GLY A 70 -17.55 -0.14 -2.07
C GLY A 70 -16.18 -0.34 -1.44
N PRO A 71 -15.23 -0.92 -2.20
CA PRO A 71 -13.91 -1.27 -1.72
C PRO A 71 -13.00 -0.03 -1.57
N VAL A 72 -12.18 -0.04 -0.52
CA VAL A 72 -11.17 0.98 -0.19
C VAL A 72 -9.80 0.32 -0.09
N LEU A 73 -8.80 0.82 -0.81
CA LEU A 73 -7.43 0.29 -0.80
C LEU A 73 -6.50 1.18 0.02
N PHE A 74 -5.70 0.54 0.86
CA PHE A 74 -4.50 1.07 1.48
C PHE A 74 -3.32 0.14 1.14
N PRO A 75 -2.49 0.45 0.14
CA PRO A 75 -1.40 -0.42 -0.29
C PRO A 75 -0.19 -0.39 0.64
N GLY A 76 -0.04 0.65 1.49
CA GLY A 76 1.23 0.95 2.14
C GLY A 76 2.25 1.44 1.12
N ASP A 77 3.51 1.06 1.27
CA ASP A 77 4.57 1.35 0.31
C ASP A 77 4.51 0.35 -0.85
N SER A 78 4.62 0.85 -2.07
CA SER A 78 4.59 0.01 -3.28
C SER A 78 5.22 0.70 -4.48
N GLY A 79 5.95 -0.04 -5.29
CA GLY A 79 6.18 0.30 -6.70
C GLY A 79 4.93 0.11 -7.54
N LEU A 80 4.97 0.53 -8.80
CA LEU A 80 3.91 0.30 -9.77
C LEU A 80 4.07 -1.08 -10.42
N GLY A 81 3.32 -2.06 -9.94
CA GLY A 81 3.32 -3.43 -10.43
C GLY A 81 1.99 -3.86 -11.05
N PRO A 82 1.89 -5.10 -11.53
CA PRO A 82 0.67 -5.68 -12.07
C PRO A 82 -0.42 -5.87 -11.01
N GLU A 83 -0.08 -5.79 -9.73
CA GLU A 83 -0.95 -6.03 -8.58
C GLU A 83 -2.17 -5.09 -8.59
N PHE A 84 -2.01 -3.84 -9.00
CA PHE A 84 -3.12 -2.88 -9.08
C PHE A 84 -4.20 -3.33 -10.07
N LYS A 85 -3.82 -3.91 -11.21
CA LYS A 85 -4.77 -4.50 -12.15
C LYS A 85 -5.45 -5.75 -11.58
N LEU A 86 -4.71 -6.59 -10.87
CA LEU A 86 -5.25 -7.80 -10.23
C LEU A 86 -6.24 -7.43 -9.11
N ILE A 87 -5.95 -6.39 -8.34
CA ILE A 87 -6.86 -5.86 -7.31
C ILE A 87 -8.16 -5.37 -7.96
N ASN A 88 -8.09 -4.60 -9.06
CA ASN A 88 -9.27 -4.17 -9.79
C ASN A 88 -10.07 -5.35 -10.38
N GLN A 89 -9.40 -6.35 -10.95
CA GLN A 89 -10.08 -7.55 -11.46
C GLN A 89 -10.85 -8.30 -10.37
N ARG A 90 -10.34 -8.30 -9.14
CA ARG A 90 -10.95 -9.03 -8.02
C ARG A 90 -12.07 -8.26 -7.31
N PHE A 91 -11.88 -6.95 -7.09
CA PHE A 91 -12.79 -6.14 -6.28
C PHE A 91 -13.63 -5.16 -7.12
N GLY A 92 -13.35 -5.05 -8.43
CA GLY A 92 -13.96 -4.07 -9.31
C GLY A 92 -13.42 -2.65 -9.08
N PRO A 93 -14.08 -1.63 -9.64
CA PRO A 93 -13.69 -0.25 -9.44
C PRO A 93 -13.70 0.12 -7.96
N LEU A 94 -12.57 0.67 -7.50
CA LEU A 94 -12.45 1.07 -6.10
C LEU A 94 -13.21 2.37 -5.83
N ARG A 95 -13.88 2.45 -4.69
CA ARG A 95 -14.44 3.70 -4.21
C ARG A 95 -13.36 4.70 -3.84
N PHE A 96 -12.27 4.21 -3.24
CA PHE A 96 -11.17 5.05 -2.76
C PHE A 96 -9.85 4.26 -2.72
N ALA A 97 -8.73 4.95 -3.00
CA ALA A 97 -7.37 4.43 -2.81
C ALA A 97 -6.45 5.49 -2.17
N ALA A 98 -5.70 5.11 -1.15
CA ALA A 98 -4.62 5.92 -0.60
C ALA A 98 -3.31 5.52 -1.29
N LEU A 99 -2.75 6.34 -2.19
CA LEU A 99 -1.62 5.98 -3.04
C LEU A 99 -0.34 6.70 -2.62
N PRO A 100 0.78 5.97 -2.39
CA PRO A 100 2.06 6.59 -2.06
C PRO A 100 2.62 7.35 -3.25
N ILE A 101 3.20 8.55 -2.98
CA ILE A 101 3.80 9.41 -4.01
C ILE A 101 5.19 9.90 -3.64
N GLY A 102 5.78 9.43 -2.54
CA GLY A 102 7.09 9.85 -2.04
C GLY A 102 8.11 8.70 -1.99
N ALA A 103 9.33 9.04 -1.61
CA ALA A 103 10.48 8.14 -1.55
C ALA A 103 10.85 7.51 -2.90
N TYR A 104 10.74 8.27 -4.00
CA TYR A 104 10.91 7.74 -5.36
C TYR A 104 12.27 8.06 -6.01
N ALA A 105 13.09 8.92 -5.43
CA ALA A 105 14.39 9.28 -6.01
C ALA A 105 15.58 8.61 -5.28
N PRO A 106 16.62 8.17 -5.99
CA PRO A 106 16.74 8.18 -7.45
C PRO A 106 15.91 7.05 -8.09
N ARG A 107 15.24 7.33 -9.21
CA ARG A 107 14.31 6.39 -9.87
C ARG A 107 14.92 5.04 -10.25
N TRP A 108 16.20 5.01 -10.67
CA TRP A 108 16.86 3.76 -11.06
C TRP A 108 16.96 2.74 -9.90
N PHE A 109 16.91 3.21 -8.66
CA PHE A 109 16.97 2.38 -7.45
C PHE A 109 15.59 2.20 -6.80
N MET A 110 14.79 3.26 -6.74
CA MET A 110 13.55 3.29 -5.95
C MET A 110 12.31 2.76 -6.70
N ARG A 111 12.32 2.78 -8.03
CA ARG A 111 11.11 2.52 -8.85
C ARG A 111 10.43 1.17 -8.59
N ASP A 112 11.21 0.16 -8.19
CA ASP A 112 10.67 -1.18 -7.98
C ASP A 112 9.98 -1.32 -6.61
N ASN A 113 10.16 -0.34 -5.71
CA ASN A 113 9.59 -0.36 -4.36
C ASN A 113 8.69 0.85 -4.06
N HIS A 114 8.88 1.96 -4.77
CA HIS A 114 8.15 3.20 -4.52
C HIS A 114 7.67 3.84 -5.82
N MET A 115 6.38 4.16 -5.86
CA MET A 115 5.78 4.93 -6.94
C MET A 115 6.22 6.39 -6.88
N ASN A 116 6.49 6.98 -8.05
CA ASN A 116 6.49 8.43 -8.18
C ASN A 116 5.05 8.95 -8.43
N PRO A 117 4.83 10.26 -8.47
CA PRO A 117 3.50 10.82 -8.71
C PRO A 117 2.83 10.37 -10.01
N ASP A 118 3.58 10.22 -11.12
CA ASP A 118 3.03 9.71 -12.37
C ASP A 118 2.61 8.23 -12.29
N ASP A 119 3.41 7.39 -11.61
CA ASP A 119 3.07 6.00 -11.31
C ASP A 119 1.78 5.92 -10.47
N ALA A 120 1.59 6.83 -9.50
CA ALA A 120 0.38 6.85 -8.69
C ALA A 120 -0.88 7.23 -9.50
N VAL A 121 -0.77 8.12 -10.48
CA VAL A 121 -1.86 8.40 -11.43
C VAL A 121 -2.16 7.17 -12.28
N GLN A 122 -1.15 6.44 -12.73
CA GLN A 122 -1.35 5.17 -13.44
C GLN A 122 -2.02 4.10 -12.55
N ALA A 123 -1.60 3.98 -11.29
CA ALA A 123 -2.22 3.07 -10.32
C ALA A 123 -3.70 3.42 -10.11
N HIS A 124 -4.05 4.70 -9.96
CA HIS A 124 -5.43 5.17 -9.89
C HIS A 124 -6.25 4.71 -11.10
N GLN A 125 -5.71 4.86 -12.31
CA GLN A 125 -6.38 4.43 -13.56
C GLN A 125 -6.51 2.90 -13.62
N GLN A 126 -5.46 2.14 -13.25
CA GLN A 126 -5.49 0.67 -13.24
C GLN A 126 -6.50 0.10 -12.24
N LEU A 127 -6.68 0.77 -11.09
CA LEU A 127 -7.67 0.43 -10.06
C LEU A 127 -9.09 0.85 -10.46
N ALA A 128 -9.24 1.65 -11.52
CA ALA A 128 -10.48 2.34 -11.84
C ALA A 128 -11.08 3.04 -10.60
N SER A 129 -10.21 3.64 -9.77
CA SER A 129 -10.64 4.27 -8.51
C SER A 129 -11.47 5.51 -8.77
N GLN A 130 -12.56 5.68 -8.02
CA GLN A 130 -13.42 6.87 -8.14
C GLN A 130 -12.73 8.11 -7.53
N CYS A 131 -11.95 7.90 -6.46
CA CYS A 131 -11.18 8.92 -5.79
C CYS A 131 -9.89 8.32 -5.24
N SER A 132 -8.80 9.10 -5.26
CA SER A 132 -7.55 8.70 -4.60
C SER A 132 -6.99 9.86 -3.79
N MET A 133 -6.29 9.51 -2.72
CA MET A 133 -5.56 10.46 -1.88
C MET A 133 -4.07 10.12 -1.92
N ALA A 134 -3.26 11.13 -2.14
CA ALA A 134 -1.80 11.00 -2.06
C ALA A 134 -1.35 10.85 -0.60
N ILE A 135 -0.49 9.88 -0.34
CA ILE A 135 0.12 9.59 0.96
C ILE A 135 1.65 9.44 0.83
N HIS A 136 2.34 9.16 1.93
CA HIS A 136 3.77 8.84 1.99
C HIS A 136 4.68 9.95 1.47
N PHE A 137 4.40 11.21 1.85
CA PHE A 137 5.25 12.37 1.53
C PHE A 137 5.15 13.45 2.62
N GLY A 138 6.13 14.36 2.64
CA GLY A 138 6.07 15.63 3.39
C GLY A 138 6.39 15.52 4.90
N THR A 139 6.49 14.32 5.49
CA THR A 139 6.77 14.14 6.93
C THR A 139 8.25 13.91 7.20
N PHE A 140 8.87 12.98 6.49
CA PHE A 140 10.29 12.66 6.61
C PHE A 140 10.96 12.76 5.24
N ASN A 141 12.21 13.20 5.23
CA ASN A 141 13.05 13.14 4.04
C ASN A 141 13.69 11.74 3.97
N LEU A 142 13.10 10.83 3.20
CA LEU A 142 13.50 9.42 3.13
C LEU A 142 14.35 9.08 1.91
N SER A 143 14.47 10.01 0.95
CA SER A 143 15.12 9.79 -0.33
C SER A 143 15.62 11.12 -0.93
N ASP A 144 16.06 11.13 -2.18
CA ASP A 144 16.78 12.27 -2.78
C ASP A 144 15.87 13.36 -3.37
N GLU A 145 14.54 13.14 -3.47
CA GLU A 145 13.64 14.20 -3.90
C GLU A 145 13.45 15.28 -2.83
N GLU A 146 13.22 16.50 -3.26
CA GLU A 146 12.88 17.61 -2.36
C GLU A 146 11.55 17.34 -1.63
N GLN A 147 11.47 17.70 -0.35
CA GLN A 147 10.34 17.41 0.54
C GLN A 147 8.97 17.81 -0.04
N PHE A 148 8.91 18.87 -0.82
CA PHE A 148 7.66 19.37 -1.41
C PHE A 148 7.55 19.10 -2.92
N ALA A 149 8.48 18.34 -3.51
CA ALA A 149 8.40 17.95 -4.92
C ALA A 149 7.20 17.03 -5.23
N PRO A 150 6.88 16.01 -4.38
CA PRO A 150 5.83 15.04 -4.71
C PRO A 150 4.47 15.67 -5.06
N PRO A 151 3.87 16.60 -4.28
CA PRO A 151 2.59 17.21 -4.66
C PRO A 151 2.68 18.11 -5.90
N GLN A 152 3.82 18.74 -6.15
CA GLN A 152 4.01 19.57 -7.35
C GLN A 152 4.10 18.69 -8.61
N GLU A 153 4.80 17.57 -8.54
CA GLU A 153 4.89 16.60 -9.63
C GLU A 153 3.55 15.89 -9.86
N LEU A 154 2.80 15.60 -8.78
CA LEU A 154 1.44 15.05 -8.92
C LEU A 154 0.53 16.01 -9.68
N ALA A 155 0.58 17.30 -9.36
CA ALA A 155 -0.21 18.31 -10.07
C ALA A 155 0.12 18.34 -11.57
N LYS A 156 1.40 18.20 -11.95
CA LYS A 156 1.83 18.11 -13.35
C LYS A 156 1.30 16.82 -14.00
N ALA A 157 1.51 15.67 -13.35
CA ALA A 157 1.07 14.38 -13.87
C ALA A 157 -0.45 14.31 -14.12
N LEU A 158 -1.25 14.97 -13.29
CA LEU A 158 -2.71 15.07 -13.44
C LEU A 158 -3.15 15.92 -14.66
N VAL A 159 -2.31 16.83 -15.12
CA VAL A 159 -2.60 17.65 -16.31
C VAL A 159 -2.19 16.92 -17.60
N GLU A 160 -1.18 16.08 -17.53
CA GLU A 160 -0.60 15.36 -18.68
C GLU A 160 -1.37 14.07 -19.05
N ARG A 161 -2.25 13.59 -18.17
CA ARG A 161 -3.01 12.34 -18.32
C ARG A 161 -4.51 12.55 -18.23
#